data_74fff4bbd27283b97ec334908ba81313
#
_entry.id   74fff4bbd27283b97ec334908ba81313
#
_cell.length_a   1.000
_cell.length_b   1.000
_cell.length_c   1.000
_cell.angle_alpha   90.00
_cell.angle_beta   90.00
_cell.angle_gamma   90.00
#
_symmetry.space_group_name_H-M   'P 1'
#
loop_
_entity.id
_entity.type
_entity.pdbx_description
1 polymer ?
#
loop_
_entity_poly.entity_id
_entity_poly.type
_entity_poly.pdbx_seq_one_letter_code
_entity_poly.pdbx_strand_id
1 'polypeptide(L)'
;MSDEQAGFQRSDVQAGFEVTADFERFNQKYDVFRRSWWDERVKSDKSALFYKTYREALESWRKADGFTQKDYALRNAAWHVSDIFTELRESEDRREGFTDAFTLQRDVASERMEFESPGAAAREIKRVAKAFGASLVGITEHDERWMYTSKFSDISLTERPNDIPDGLDWVVVTAQQMDYEWIRTAPSALSGAATGLGYSHDALVVLSTAQYIRNLGYNAVASMNDSALAIPYAIKAGLGEYSRLGLLITKEFGPRVRLGKIFTDLPLATDAPIRFGVKEFCDICRRCSDACPVKAISDREPTTEVYNESNLRGVRKWSIDGERCFDYWVKQNSDCAICVRVCPYNKDFSRWWARVGRTLAGTPLRHLMLWLDKKLGFGERWKPREWWAEGRSA
;
A
#
# COMPACT_ATOMS: atom_id res chain seq x y z
N MET A 1 1.51 20.06 -27.30
CA MET A 1 1.10 19.57 -25.98
C MET A 1 -0.28 20.13 -25.72
N SER A 2 -1.27 19.29 -25.41
CA SER A 2 -2.59 19.77 -25.00
C SER A 2 -2.48 20.45 -23.61
N ASP A 3 -3.43 21.34 -23.28
CA ASP A 3 -3.47 22.00 -21.95
C ASP A 3 -3.57 20.99 -20.81
N GLU A 4 -4.22 19.87 -21.06
CA GLU A 4 -4.32 18.74 -20.13
C GLU A 4 -2.96 18.07 -19.88
N GLN A 5 -2.17 17.81 -20.92
CA GLN A 5 -0.80 17.28 -20.79
C GLN A 5 0.12 18.25 -20.03
N ALA A 6 -0.04 19.55 -20.23
CA ALA A 6 0.68 20.56 -19.45
C ALA A 6 0.26 20.61 -17.98
N GLY A 7 -1.03 20.37 -17.69
CA GLY A 7 -1.57 20.26 -16.34
C GLY A 7 -0.99 19.05 -15.58
N PHE A 8 -0.98 17.88 -16.21
CA PHE A 8 -0.39 16.66 -15.63
C PHE A 8 1.10 16.83 -15.34
N GLN A 9 1.88 17.42 -16.23
CA GLN A 9 3.31 17.66 -15.99
C GLN A 9 3.56 18.56 -14.78
N ARG A 10 2.76 19.62 -14.56
CA ARG A 10 2.91 20.50 -13.39
C ARG A 10 2.59 19.76 -12.09
N SER A 11 1.52 18.97 -12.08
CA SER A 11 1.12 18.18 -10.90
C SER A 11 2.15 17.08 -10.59
N ASP A 12 2.76 16.47 -11.61
CA ASP A 12 3.81 15.47 -11.44
C ASP A 12 5.08 16.05 -10.83
N VAL A 13 5.51 17.23 -11.29
CA VAL A 13 6.68 17.94 -10.71
C VAL A 13 6.42 18.27 -9.23
N GLN A 14 5.23 18.76 -8.89
CA GLN A 14 4.85 19.02 -7.49
C GLN A 14 4.84 17.73 -6.65
N ALA A 15 4.32 16.64 -7.21
CA ALA A 15 4.31 15.31 -6.58
C ALA A 15 5.70 14.66 -6.52
N GLY A 16 6.69 15.19 -7.25
CA GLY A 16 8.04 14.63 -7.33
C GLY A 16 8.16 13.44 -8.27
N PHE A 17 7.24 13.30 -9.22
CA PHE A 17 7.34 12.31 -10.28
C PHE A 17 8.17 12.82 -11.45
N GLU A 18 8.91 11.92 -12.05
CA GLU A 18 9.55 12.12 -13.35
C GLU A 18 9.03 11.02 -14.28
N VAL A 19 7.98 11.37 -15.03
CA VAL A 19 7.36 10.51 -16.04
C VAL A 19 8.01 10.83 -17.39
N THR A 20 8.54 9.82 -18.06
CA THR A 20 9.25 9.95 -19.33
C THR A 20 8.34 9.63 -20.53
N ALA A 21 8.82 9.89 -21.75
CA ALA A 21 8.07 9.56 -22.96
C ALA A 21 7.82 8.05 -23.16
N ASP A 22 8.62 7.21 -22.50
CA ASP A 22 8.49 5.75 -22.55
C ASP A 22 7.50 5.20 -21.50
N PHE A 23 6.66 6.06 -20.92
CA PHE A 23 5.66 5.64 -19.95
C PHE A 23 4.64 4.72 -20.58
N GLU A 24 4.44 3.58 -19.93
CA GLU A 24 3.41 2.59 -20.25
C GLU A 24 2.51 2.36 -19.04
N ARG A 25 1.19 2.37 -19.24
CA ARG A 25 0.24 1.98 -18.20
C ARG A 25 0.47 0.53 -17.82
N PHE A 26 0.35 0.27 -16.52
CA PHE A 26 0.61 -1.06 -15.98
C PHE A 26 -0.59 -2.00 -16.22
N ASN A 27 -0.28 -3.23 -16.65
CA ASN A 27 -1.25 -4.30 -16.75
C ASN A 27 -1.18 -5.19 -15.51
N GLN A 28 -2.30 -5.44 -14.83
CA GLN A 28 -2.36 -6.24 -13.60
C GLN A 28 -1.81 -7.67 -13.80
N LYS A 29 -1.91 -8.24 -15.00
CA LYS A 29 -1.33 -9.54 -15.34
C LYS A 29 0.15 -9.65 -14.95
N TYR A 30 0.88 -8.53 -15.04
CA TYR A 30 2.31 -8.48 -14.74
C TYR A 30 2.63 -8.15 -13.28
N ASP A 31 1.63 -7.95 -12.43
CA ASP A 31 1.87 -7.95 -10.98
C ASP A 31 2.50 -9.27 -10.55
N VAL A 32 3.51 -9.24 -9.69
CA VAL A 32 4.28 -10.43 -9.32
C VAL A 32 3.41 -11.52 -8.69
N PHE A 33 2.38 -11.13 -7.95
CA PHE A 33 1.43 -12.07 -7.35
C PHE A 33 0.54 -12.72 -8.41
N ARG A 34 0.16 -11.99 -9.47
CA ARG A 34 -0.59 -12.55 -10.62
C ARG A 34 0.30 -13.45 -11.47
N ARG A 35 1.54 -13.04 -11.70
CA ARG A 35 2.53 -13.83 -12.43
C ARG A 35 2.80 -15.18 -11.76
N SER A 36 2.69 -15.29 -10.47
CA SER A 36 2.87 -16.55 -9.74
C SER A 36 1.86 -17.64 -10.09
N TRP A 37 0.81 -17.31 -10.84
CA TRP A 37 -0.20 -18.27 -11.30
C TRP A 37 0.01 -18.73 -12.74
N TRP A 38 0.68 -17.92 -13.57
CA TRP A 38 0.79 -18.22 -15.02
C TRP A 38 2.22 -18.17 -15.57
N ASP A 39 3.14 -17.43 -14.96
CA ASP A 39 4.51 -17.25 -15.47
C ASP A 39 5.46 -18.25 -14.83
N GLU A 40 5.99 -19.18 -15.62
CA GLU A 40 6.86 -20.26 -15.15
C GLU A 40 8.17 -19.77 -14.48
N ARG A 41 8.53 -18.50 -14.63
CA ARG A 41 9.67 -17.89 -13.91
C ARG A 41 9.35 -17.58 -12.45
N VAL A 42 8.07 -17.43 -12.11
CA VAL A 42 7.58 -17.05 -10.77
C VAL A 42 6.73 -18.13 -10.13
N LYS A 43 5.97 -18.87 -10.95
CA LYS A 43 5.11 -19.97 -10.54
C LYS A 43 5.89 -21.14 -9.99
N SER A 44 5.42 -21.74 -8.91
CA SER A 44 5.98 -22.98 -8.35
C SER A 44 4.98 -23.64 -7.39
N ASP A 45 5.18 -24.92 -7.10
CA ASP A 45 4.39 -25.60 -6.04
C ASP A 45 4.54 -24.91 -4.69
N LYS A 46 5.70 -24.31 -4.42
CA LYS A 46 5.95 -23.57 -3.19
C LYS A 46 5.14 -22.26 -3.15
N SER A 47 4.95 -21.57 -4.29
CA SER A 47 4.11 -20.36 -4.32
C SER A 47 2.63 -20.72 -4.12
N ALA A 48 2.16 -21.83 -4.65
CA ALA A 48 0.81 -22.33 -4.39
C ALA A 48 0.62 -22.68 -2.90
N LEU A 49 1.60 -23.36 -2.29
CA LEU A 49 1.58 -23.65 -0.85
C LEU A 49 1.61 -22.38 -0.01
N PHE A 50 2.39 -21.37 -0.40
CA PHE A 50 2.46 -20.08 0.29
C PHE A 50 1.07 -19.44 0.43
N TYR A 51 0.27 -19.38 -0.64
CA TYR A 51 -1.10 -18.83 -0.56
C TYR A 51 -2.02 -19.66 0.34
N LYS A 52 -1.89 -20.97 0.31
CA LYS A 52 -2.66 -21.85 1.22
C LYS A 52 -2.39 -21.54 2.69
N THR A 53 -1.16 -21.18 3.04
CA THR A 53 -0.79 -20.90 4.44
C THR A 53 -1.59 -19.75 5.08
N TYR A 54 -2.24 -18.91 4.31
CA TYR A 54 -3.08 -17.81 4.83
C TYR A 54 -4.49 -18.25 5.20
N ARG A 55 -4.99 -19.34 4.62
CA ARG A 55 -6.40 -19.76 4.73
C ARG A 55 -6.57 -21.14 5.33
N GLU A 56 -5.64 -22.04 5.08
CA GLU A 56 -5.70 -23.43 5.52
C GLU A 56 -4.80 -23.69 6.72
N ALA A 57 -5.20 -24.61 7.59
CA ALA A 57 -4.33 -25.09 8.65
C ALA A 57 -3.14 -25.84 8.03
N LEU A 58 -1.94 -25.52 8.48
CA LEU A 58 -0.74 -26.22 8.02
C LEU A 58 -0.62 -27.57 8.71
N GLU A 59 -0.21 -28.58 7.98
CA GLU A 59 0.08 -29.92 8.53
C GLU A 59 1.27 -29.88 9.51
N SER A 60 2.21 -28.97 9.28
CA SER A 60 3.37 -28.75 10.15
C SER A 60 3.73 -27.29 10.26
N TRP A 61 4.17 -26.89 11.45
CA TRP A 61 4.60 -25.52 11.74
C TRP A 61 6.11 -25.44 11.79
N ARG A 62 6.66 -24.36 11.22
CA ARG A 62 8.07 -24.04 11.38
C ARG A 62 8.34 -23.75 12.87
N LYS A 63 9.23 -24.53 13.50
CA LYS A 63 9.58 -24.36 14.92
C LYS A 63 10.65 -23.27 15.11
N ALA A 64 10.33 -22.03 14.64
CA ALA A 64 11.21 -20.88 14.77
C ALA A 64 10.45 -19.71 15.40
N ASP A 65 11.14 -18.87 16.14
CA ASP A 65 10.57 -17.68 16.79
C ASP A 65 9.95 -16.75 15.75
N GLY A 66 8.65 -16.48 15.88
CA GLY A 66 7.84 -15.72 14.93
C GLY A 66 7.22 -16.54 13.79
N PHE A 67 7.36 -17.87 13.80
CA PHE A 67 6.77 -18.78 12.81
C PHE A 67 6.12 -20.00 13.48
N THR A 68 5.70 -19.86 14.72
CA THR A 68 4.97 -20.87 15.45
C THR A 68 3.51 -20.90 15.04
N GLN A 69 2.78 -21.95 15.43
CA GLN A 69 1.34 -22.02 15.22
C GLN A 69 0.60 -20.77 15.72
N LYS A 70 1.02 -20.23 16.88
CA LYS A 70 0.40 -19.05 17.49
C LYS A 70 0.60 -17.79 16.60
N ASP A 71 1.78 -17.62 16.03
CA ASP A 71 2.09 -16.51 15.14
C ASP A 71 1.26 -16.58 13.85
N TYR A 72 1.14 -17.76 13.25
CA TYR A 72 0.30 -17.98 12.07
C TYR A 72 -1.20 -17.85 12.39
N ALA A 73 -1.66 -18.31 13.55
CA ALA A 73 -3.05 -18.15 13.95
C ALA A 73 -3.45 -16.67 14.01
N LEU A 74 -2.60 -15.82 14.58
CA LEU A 74 -2.84 -14.38 14.61
C LEU A 74 -2.81 -13.78 13.21
N ARG A 75 -1.82 -14.14 12.37
CA ARG A 75 -1.74 -13.66 10.98
C ARG A 75 -3.02 -14.00 10.20
N ASN A 76 -3.42 -15.25 10.20
CA ASN A 76 -4.57 -15.71 9.43
C ASN A 76 -5.87 -15.08 9.94
N ALA A 77 -6.04 -14.94 11.27
CA ALA A 77 -7.18 -14.22 11.83
C ALA A 77 -7.21 -12.74 11.41
N ALA A 78 -6.07 -12.09 11.31
CA ALA A 78 -5.98 -10.69 10.87
C ALA A 78 -6.36 -10.49 9.39
N TRP A 79 -6.12 -11.47 8.54
CA TRP A 79 -6.53 -11.47 7.12
C TRP A 79 -8.00 -11.85 6.93
N HIS A 80 -8.61 -12.56 7.86
CA HIS A 80 -9.90 -13.24 7.68
C HIS A 80 -11.04 -12.34 7.22
N VAL A 81 -11.15 -11.11 7.74
CA VAL A 81 -12.21 -10.17 7.32
C VAL A 81 -12.00 -9.72 5.88
N SER A 82 -10.76 -9.41 5.48
CA SER A 82 -10.45 -9.11 4.08
C SER A 82 -10.76 -10.29 3.16
N ASP A 83 -10.46 -11.52 3.60
CA ASP A 83 -10.77 -12.74 2.83
C ASP A 83 -12.28 -12.94 2.66
N ILE A 84 -13.10 -12.69 3.71
CA ILE A 84 -14.57 -12.76 3.62
C ILE A 84 -15.08 -11.81 2.53
N PHE A 85 -14.63 -10.56 2.49
CA PHE A 85 -15.06 -9.63 1.44
C PHE A 85 -14.63 -10.08 0.04
N THR A 86 -13.47 -10.71 -0.06
CA THR A 86 -12.99 -11.28 -1.31
C THR A 86 -13.82 -12.49 -1.75
N GLU A 87 -14.29 -13.31 -0.80
CA GLU A 87 -15.05 -14.53 -1.05
C GLU A 87 -16.54 -14.30 -1.30
N LEU A 88 -17.13 -13.22 -0.76
CA LEU A 88 -18.51 -12.80 -1.05
C LEU A 88 -18.70 -12.41 -2.52
N ARG A 89 -17.65 -12.13 -3.20
CA ARG A 89 -17.64 -11.95 -4.62
C ARG A 89 -17.85 -13.30 -5.33
N GLU A 90 -18.73 -13.34 -6.34
CA GLU A 90 -18.90 -14.55 -7.11
C GLU A 90 -17.60 -15.00 -7.79
N SER A 91 -17.16 -16.08 -7.29
CA SER A 91 -16.39 -17.21 -7.71
C SER A 91 -15.13 -17.07 -8.58
N GLU A 92 -15.15 -16.43 -9.70
CA GLU A 92 -14.09 -16.65 -10.70
C GLU A 92 -12.91 -15.67 -10.63
N ASP A 93 -12.97 -14.69 -9.77
CA ASP A 93 -12.01 -13.61 -9.77
C ASP A 93 -11.62 -13.18 -8.35
N ARG A 94 -11.32 -14.18 -7.52
CA ARG A 94 -10.79 -13.94 -6.18
C ARG A 94 -9.50 -13.14 -6.28
N ARG A 95 -9.45 -12.04 -5.58
CA ARG A 95 -8.27 -11.19 -5.54
C ARG A 95 -7.83 -11.03 -4.10
N GLU A 96 -6.60 -11.33 -3.87
CA GLU A 96 -6.00 -11.18 -2.56
C GLU A 96 -6.02 -9.71 -2.11
N GLY A 97 -6.54 -9.47 -0.93
CA GLY A 97 -6.60 -8.12 -0.36
C GLY A 97 -7.61 -7.16 -1.02
N PHE A 98 -8.77 -7.64 -1.48
CA PHE A 98 -9.57 -7.02 -2.49
C PHE A 98 -11.05 -6.91 -2.23
N THR A 99 -11.64 -5.80 -2.59
CA THR A 99 -13.07 -5.59 -2.65
C THR A 99 -13.57 -5.44 -4.08
N ASP A 100 -14.62 -6.15 -4.45
CA ASP A 100 -15.42 -5.86 -5.64
C ASP A 100 -16.51 -4.87 -5.27
N ALA A 101 -16.31 -3.64 -5.65
CA ALA A 101 -17.22 -2.58 -5.36
C ALA A 101 -18.61 -2.77 -5.98
N PHE A 102 -18.70 -3.46 -7.11
CA PHE A 102 -19.97 -3.59 -7.84
C PHE A 102 -20.90 -4.62 -7.20
N THR A 103 -20.37 -5.67 -6.59
CA THR A 103 -21.18 -6.72 -5.96
C THR A 103 -21.44 -6.49 -4.48
N LEU A 104 -20.61 -5.67 -3.81
CA LEU A 104 -20.71 -5.42 -2.38
C LEU A 104 -21.37 -4.10 -2.01
N GLN A 105 -21.62 -3.21 -2.98
CA GLN A 105 -22.24 -1.92 -2.75
C GLN A 105 -23.69 -1.90 -3.18
N ARG A 106 -24.50 -1.15 -2.43
CA ARG A 106 -25.92 -0.92 -2.72
C ARG A 106 -26.10 0.19 -3.75
N ASP A 107 -27.29 0.32 -4.27
CA ASP A 107 -27.65 1.34 -5.25
C ASP A 107 -27.34 2.77 -4.77
N VAL A 108 -27.17 3.65 -5.74
CA VAL A 108 -27.02 5.08 -5.51
C VAL A 108 -28.41 5.67 -5.19
N ALA A 109 -28.48 6.55 -4.19
CA ALA A 109 -29.74 7.24 -3.88
C ALA A 109 -30.22 8.07 -5.06
N SER A 110 -31.55 8.12 -5.25
CA SER A 110 -32.16 8.86 -6.36
C SER A 110 -32.06 10.38 -6.23
N GLU A 111 -31.99 10.87 -5.00
CA GLU A 111 -31.75 12.28 -4.72
C GLU A 111 -30.31 12.56 -4.47
N ARG A 112 -29.78 13.61 -5.07
CA ARG A 112 -28.41 14.08 -4.90
C ARG A 112 -28.39 15.19 -3.85
N MET A 113 -27.64 14.96 -2.78
CA MET A 113 -27.38 15.98 -1.78
C MET A 113 -26.47 17.07 -2.35
N GLU A 114 -26.87 18.32 -2.28
CA GLU A 114 -26.04 19.46 -2.66
C GLU A 114 -25.12 19.89 -1.52
N PHE A 115 -23.88 20.23 -1.86
CA PHE A 115 -22.91 20.81 -0.93
C PHE A 115 -22.69 22.28 -1.26
N GLU A 116 -22.46 23.09 -0.24
CA GLU A 116 -22.14 24.51 -0.41
C GLU A 116 -20.92 24.76 -1.32
N SER A 117 -19.97 23.83 -1.31
CA SER A 117 -18.76 23.88 -2.15
C SER A 117 -18.05 22.53 -2.18
N PRO A 118 -17.19 22.27 -3.20
CA PRO A 118 -16.30 21.09 -3.21
C PRO A 118 -15.42 20.98 -1.96
N GLY A 119 -15.07 22.13 -1.35
CA GLY A 119 -14.32 22.16 -0.09
C GLY A 119 -15.13 21.69 1.12
N ALA A 120 -16.43 22.00 1.15
CA ALA A 120 -17.33 21.51 2.20
C ALA A 120 -17.50 19.99 2.08
N ALA A 121 -17.79 19.50 0.88
CA ALA A 121 -17.86 18.07 0.58
C ALA A 121 -16.57 17.33 0.98
N ALA A 122 -15.41 17.85 0.58
CA ALA A 122 -14.12 17.25 0.91
C ALA A 122 -13.88 17.12 2.42
N ARG A 123 -14.22 18.16 3.19
CA ARG A 123 -14.09 18.11 4.68
C ARG A 123 -15.01 17.06 5.29
N GLU A 124 -16.24 16.95 4.77
CA GLU A 124 -17.21 15.98 5.27
C GLU A 124 -16.77 14.55 4.94
N ILE A 125 -16.40 14.25 3.70
CA ILE A 125 -15.93 12.92 3.30
C ILE A 125 -14.69 12.49 4.10
N LYS A 126 -13.73 13.39 4.29
CA LYS A 126 -12.55 13.11 5.14
C LYS A 126 -12.94 12.81 6.59
N ARG A 127 -13.91 13.55 7.15
CA ARG A 127 -14.42 13.30 8.50
C ARG A 127 -15.11 11.95 8.61
N VAL A 128 -15.94 11.60 7.63
CA VAL A 128 -16.68 10.33 7.58
C VAL A 128 -15.70 9.15 7.43
N ALA A 129 -14.76 9.21 6.49
CA ALA A 129 -13.75 8.18 6.33
C ALA A 129 -12.93 7.95 7.61
N LYS A 130 -12.57 9.02 8.34
CA LYS A 130 -11.92 8.92 9.65
C LYS A 130 -12.82 8.31 10.72
N ALA A 131 -14.12 8.61 10.71
CA ALA A 131 -15.08 7.99 11.62
C ALA A 131 -15.23 6.47 11.37
N PHE A 132 -15.06 6.03 10.12
CA PHE A 132 -15.00 4.60 9.77
C PHE A 132 -13.62 3.96 10.06
N GLY A 133 -12.64 4.72 10.54
CA GLY A 133 -11.36 4.21 11.00
C GLY A 133 -10.16 4.53 10.10
N ALA A 134 -10.30 5.37 9.05
CA ALA A 134 -9.15 5.79 8.27
C ALA A 134 -8.12 6.53 9.13
N SER A 135 -6.86 6.09 9.08
CA SER A 135 -5.77 6.77 9.79
C SER A 135 -5.39 8.09 9.10
N LEU A 136 -5.32 8.08 7.77
CA LEU A 136 -5.12 9.29 6.94
C LEU A 136 -6.11 9.27 5.78
N VAL A 137 -6.51 10.46 5.32
CA VAL A 137 -7.38 10.65 4.17
C VAL A 137 -6.89 11.85 3.37
N GLY A 138 -6.74 11.66 2.07
CA GLY A 138 -6.46 12.72 1.11
C GLY A 138 -7.33 12.57 -0.13
N ILE A 139 -7.41 13.62 -0.94
CA ILE A 139 -8.23 13.67 -2.14
C ILE A 139 -7.38 14.19 -3.29
N THR A 140 -7.50 13.55 -4.45
CA THR A 140 -6.85 13.99 -5.69
C THR A 140 -7.79 13.81 -6.88
N GLU A 141 -7.43 14.41 -8.00
CA GLU A 141 -8.09 14.13 -9.27
C GLU A 141 -7.76 12.71 -9.75
N HIS A 142 -8.69 12.16 -10.53
CA HIS A 142 -8.46 10.92 -11.26
C HIS A 142 -7.38 11.15 -12.33
N ASP A 143 -6.52 10.17 -12.49
CA ASP A 143 -5.43 10.19 -13.48
C ASP A 143 -5.33 8.80 -14.11
N GLU A 144 -5.83 8.69 -15.33
CA GLU A 144 -5.91 7.46 -16.11
C GLU A 144 -4.55 6.74 -16.26
N ARG A 145 -3.44 7.46 -16.18
CA ARG A 145 -2.09 6.88 -16.26
C ARG A 145 -1.82 5.85 -15.16
N TRP A 146 -2.43 6.02 -14.00
CA TRP A 146 -2.24 5.13 -12.86
C TRP A 146 -3.25 3.99 -12.78
N MET A 147 -4.23 3.97 -13.69
CA MET A 147 -5.18 2.85 -13.82
C MET A 147 -4.51 1.67 -14.52
N TYR A 148 -4.86 0.45 -14.10
CA TYR A 148 -4.45 -0.73 -14.85
C TYR A 148 -5.11 -0.77 -16.23
N THR A 149 -4.38 -1.22 -17.25
CA THR A 149 -4.94 -1.39 -18.59
C THR A 149 -5.96 -2.53 -18.64
N SER A 150 -5.75 -3.56 -17.82
CA SER A 150 -6.68 -4.69 -17.65
C SER A 150 -6.52 -5.30 -16.26
N LYS A 151 -7.54 -6.00 -15.82
CA LYS A 151 -7.54 -6.89 -14.68
C LYS A 151 -7.15 -8.30 -15.12
N PHE A 152 -6.64 -9.10 -14.19
CA PHE A 152 -6.26 -10.48 -14.46
C PHE A 152 -6.87 -11.41 -13.43
N SER A 153 -7.60 -12.42 -13.91
CA SER A 153 -8.13 -13.50 -13.08
C SER A 153 -7.07 -14.58 -12.86
N ASP A 154 -6.79 -14.89 -11.62
CA ASP A 154 -5.89 -15.98 -11.21
C ASP A 154 -6.56 -17.36 -11.26
N ILE A 155 -7.89 -17.40 -11.42
CA ILE A 155 -8.66 -18.65 -11.58
C ILE A 155 -8.78 -19.04 -13.05
N SER A 156 -9.33 -18.14 -13.87
CA SER A 156 -9.49 -18.42 -15.30
C SER A 156 -8.23 -18.16 -16.13
N LEU A 157 -7.20 -17.53 -15.53
CA LEU A 157 -5.95 -17.11 -16.17
C LEU A 157 -6.18 -16.21 -17.39
N THR A 158 -7.23 -15.38 -17.34
CA THR A 158 -7.63 -14.48 -18.43
C THR A 158 -7.56 -13.02 -18.01
N GLU A 159 -7.30 -12.16 -18.97
CA GLU A 159 -7.41 -10.72 -18.83
C GLU A 159 -8.87 -10.29 -18.97
N ARG A 160 -9.27 -9.27 -18.21
CA ARG A 160 -10.61 -8.66 -18.25
C ARG A 160 -10.46 -7.14 -18.31
N PRO A 161 -11.42 -6.40 -18.89
CA PRO A 161 -11.42 -4.95 -18.84
C PRO A 161 -11.33 -4.44 -17.40
N ASN A 162 -10.69 -3.29 -17.22
CA ASN A 162 -10.80 -2.54 -15.99
C ASN A 162 -12.18 -1.85 -16.00
N ASP A 163 -13.05 -2.26 -15.09
CA ASP A 163 -14.47 -1.92 -15.10
C ASP A 163 -14.82 -0.74 -14.16
N ILE A 164 -13.87 0.12 -13.85
CA ILE A 164 -14.16 1.40 -13.21
C ILE A 164 -14.93 2.26 -14.22
N PRO A 165 -16.13 2.74 -13.91
CA PRO A 165 -16.91 3.60 -14.82
C PRO A 165 -16.17 4.89 -15.14
N ASP A 166 -16.41 5.40 -16.34
CA ASP A 166 -15.98 6.75 -16.72
C ASP A 166 -16.73 7.84 -15.92
N GLY A 167 -16.14 9.04 -15.85
CA GLY A 167 -16.76 10.19 -15.18
C GLY A 167 -16.62 10.19 -13.66
N LEU A 168 -15.76 9.36 -13.10
CA LEU A 168 -15.38 9.38 -11.69
C LEU A 168 -14.10 10.21 -11.52
N ASP A 169 -14.26 11.55 -11.55
CA ASP A 169 -13.14 12.49 -11.71
C ASP A 169 -12.32 12.71 -10.43
N TRP A 170 -12.81 12.26 -9.27
CA TRP A 170 -12.13 12.43 -7.99
C TRP A 170 -11.81 11.09 -7.34
N VAL A 171 -10.69 11.07 -6.62
CA VAL A 171 -10.25 9.89 -5.88
C VAL A 171 -9.99 10.27 -4.42
N VAL A 172 -10.79 9.69 -3.54
CA VAL A 172 -10.53 9.72 -2.10
C VAL A 172 -9.54 8.61 -1.76
N VAL A 173 -8.38 8.97 -1.26
CA VAL A 173 -7.32 8.02 -0.90
C VAL A 173 -7.28 7.89 0.61
N THR A 174 -7.40 6.67 1.10
CA THR A 174 -7.30 6.33 2.52
C THR A 174 -5.98 5.62 2.84
N ALA A 175 -5.48 5.80 4.05
CA ALA A 175 -4.35 5.03 4.54
C ALA A 175 -4.67 4.44 5.91
N GLN A 176 -4.40 3.14 6.08
CA GLN A 176 -4.61 2.39 7.31
C GLN A 176 -3.27 2.10 7.95
N GLN A 177 -3.09 2.54 9.19
CA GLN A 177 -1.88 2.27 9.95
C GLN A 177 -1.70 0.77 10.19
N MET A 178 -0.50 0.26 9.93
CA MET A 178 -0.08 -1.05 10.40
C MET A 178 0.55 -0.95 11.79
N ASP A 179 0.36 -1.96 12.63
CA ASP A 179 0.87 -2.01 13.98
C ASP A 179 2.41 -1.89 14.01
N TYR A 180 2.92 -0.98 14.84
CA TYR A 180 4.35 -0.69 14.94
C TYR A 180 5.12 -1.83 15.60
N GLU A 181 4.57 -2.42 16.64
CA GLU A 181 5.24 -3.47 17.41
C GLU A 181 5.31 -4.76 16.60
N TRP A 182 4.22 -5.12 15.90
CA TRP A 182 4.21 -6.30 15.03
C TRP A 182 5.21 -6.15 13.87
N ILE A 183 5.28 -4.99 13.23
CA ILE A 183 6.27 -4.72 12.17
C ILE A 183 7.71 -4.84 12.70
N ARG A 184 7.99 -4.46 13.95
CA ARG A 184 9.32 -4.62 14.55
C ARG A 184 9.76 -6.06 14.67
N THR A 185 8.86 -7.02 14.67
CA THR A 185 9.20 -8.45 14.73
C THR A 185 9.64 -9.07 13.40
N ALA A 186 9.51 -8.32 12.29
CA ALA A 186 9.85 -8.83 10.95
C ALA A 186 11.32 -9.33 10.86
N PRO A 187 11.60 -10.46 10.19
CA PRO A 187 10.65 -11.33 9.49
C PRO A 187 9.93 -12.28 10.47
N SER A 188 8.62 -12.33 10.39
CA SER A 188 7.78 -13.24 11.18
C SER A 188 6.36 -13.30 10.63
N ALA A 189 5.61 -14.36 10.93
CA ALA A 189 4.17 -14.39 10.67
C ALA A 189 3.42 -13.34 11.52
N LEU A 190 3.94 -12.98 12.70
CA LEU A 190 3.41 -11.90 13.51
C LEU A 190 3.47 -10.55 12.78
N SER A 191 4.57 -10.24 12.07
CA SER A 191 4.61 -9.02 11.23
C SER A 191 3.63 -9.09 10.05
N GLY A 192 3.33 -10.27 9.54
CA GLY A 192 2.30 -10.49 8.53
C GLY A 192 0.88 -10.22 9.03
N ALA A 193 0.63 -10.40 10.34
CA ALA A 193 -0.63 -10.00 10.95
C ALA A 193 -0.88 -8.49 10.85
N ALA A 194 0.16 -7.64 10.95
CA ALA A 194 0.02 -6.20 10.76
C ALA A 194 -0.47 -5.86 9.33
N THR A 195 0.03 -6.59 8.35
CA THR A 195 -0.42 -6.46 6.95
C THR A 195 -1.88 -6.87 6.79
N GLY A 196 -2.24 -8.06 7.28
CA GLY A 196 -3.61 -8.60 7.20
C GLY A 196 -4.65 -7.72 7.89
N LEU A 197 -4.35 -7.28 9.12
CA LEU A 197 -5.24 -6.37 9.84
C LEU A 197 -5.41 -5.04 9.09
N GLY A 198 -4.32 -4.54 8.51
CA GLY A 198 -4.36 -3.33 7.68
C GLY A 198 -5.28 -3.48 6.46
N TYR A 199 -5.28 -4.64 5.78
CA TYR A 199 -6.22 -4.92 4.69
C TYR A 199 -7.66 -5.08 5.17
N SER A 200 -7.88 -5.74 6.29
CA SER A 200 -9.22 -5.89 6.88
C SER A 200 -9.83 -4.56 7.28
N HIS A 201 -9.03 -3.65 7.86
CA HIS A 201 -9.45 -2.28 8.16
C HIS A 201 -9.68 -1.47 6.88
N ASP A 202 -8.81 -1.62 5.87
CA ASP A 202 -8.95 -0.88 4.62
C ASP A 202 -10.24 -1.26 3.89
N ALA A 203 -10.58 -2.54 3.83
CA ALA A 203 -11.85 -3.01 3.28
C ALA A 203 -13.05 -2.35 3.96
N LEU A 204 -13.08 -2.34 5.31
CA LEU A 204 -14.14 -1.68 6.07
C LEU A 204 -14.25 -0.19 5.70
N VAL A 205 -13.14 0.53 5.68
CA VAL A 205 -13.11 1.98 5.46
C VAL A 205 -13.56 2.33 4.04
N VAL A 206 -13.00 1.66 3.02
CA VAL A 206 -13.31 2.03 1.63
C VAL A 206 -14.75 1.67 1.25
N LEU A 207 -15.26 0.50 1.68
CA LEU A 207 -16.63 0.09 1.41
C LEU A 207 -17.64 1.00 2.11
N SER A 208 -17.42 1.27 3.40
CA SER A 208 -18.35 2.13 4.17
C SER A 208 -18.36 3.57 3.66
N THR A 209 -17.18 4.11 3.30
CA THR A 209 -17.09 5.49 2.78
C THR A 209 -17.70 5.58 1.37
N ALA A 210 -17.44 4.61 0.50
CA ALA A 210 -18.06 4.58 -0.82
C ALA A 210 -19.59 4.46 -0.71
N GLN A 211 -20.10 3.59 0.17
CA GLN A 211 -21.53 3.47 0.39
C GLN A 211 -22.14 4.77 0.96
N TYR A 212 -21.44 5.47 1.84
CA TYR A 212 -21.88 6.78 2.32
C TYR A 212 -22.05 7.77 1.16
N ILE A 213 -21.06 7.86 0.26
CA ILE A 213 -21.14 8.72 -0.94
C ILE A 213 -22.32 8.31 -1.82
N ARG A 214 -22.56 7.02 -2.02
CA ARG A 214 -23.69 6.49 -2.79
C ARG A 214 -25.03 6.85 -2.16
N ASN A 215 -25.11 6.84 -0.84
CA ASN A 215 -26.33 7.28 -0.12
C ASN A 215 -26.58 8.79 -0.22
N LEU A 216 -25.59 9.59 -0.61
CA LEU A 216 -25.73 11.01 -0.93
C LEU A 216 -26.14 11.26 -2.40
N GLY A 217 -26.36 10.22 -3.20
CA GLY A 217 -26.78 10.32 -4.60
C GLY A 217 -25.63 10.47 -5.60
N TYR A 218 -24.40 10.14 -5.23
CA TYR A 218 -23.24 10.18 -6.10
C TYR A 218 -22.70 8.77 -6.36
N ASN A 219 -22.13 8.55 -7.54
CA ASN A 219 -21.43 7.30 -7.82
C ASN A 219 -20.13 7.22 -7.02
N ALA A 220 -19.85 6.04 -6.50
CA ALA A 220 -18.60 5.77 -5.82
C ALA A 220 -18.23 4.31 -5.96
N VAL A 221 -16.95 4.04 -6.21
CA VAL A 221 -16.37 2.69 -6.37
C VAL A 221 -15.21 2.53 -5.44
N ALA A 222 -15.34 1.59 -4.49
CA ALA A 222 -14.26 1.23 -3.59
C ALA A 222 -13.22 0.37 -4.32
N SER A 223 -11.94 0.63 -4.08
CA SER A 223 -10.83 -0.10 -4.67
C SER A 223 -9.68 -0.19 -3.67
N MET A 224 -9.11 -1.38 -3.50
CA MET A 224 -7.88 -1.60 -2.74
C MET A 224 -6.69 -1.71 -3.71
N ASN A 225 -6.27 -2.93 -4.07
CA ASN A 225 -5.13 -3.13 -4.97
C ASN A 225 -5.51 -3.51 -6.41
N ASP A 226 -6.75 -3.39 -6.79
CA ASP A 226 -7.36 -4.06 -7.94
C ASP A 226 -7.44 -3.29 -9.23
N SER A 227 -7.60 -2.00 -9.14
CA SER A 227 -7.97 -1.23 -10.32
C SER A 227 -6.86 -0.28 -10.74
N ALA A 228 -5.98 0.06 -9.80
CA ALA A 228 -5.01 1.13 -10.01
C ALA A 228 -3.82 1.05 -9.06
N LEU A 229 -2.72 1.67 -9.45
CA LEU A 229 -1.55 1.90 -8.60
C LEU A 229 -1.88 2.89 -7.48
N ALA A 230 -1.84 2.44 -6.23
CA ALA A 230 -2.25 3.24 -5.08
C ALA A 230 -1.24 4.35 -4.71
N ILE A 231 0.06 4.10 -4.87
CA ILE A 231 1.11 5.03 -4.41
C ILE A 231 1.08 6.37 -5.14
N PRO A 232 0.96 6.46 -6.47
CA PRO A 232 0.84 7.74 -7.16
C PRO A 232 -0.35 8.58 -6.68
N TYR A 233 -1.52 7.96 -6.53
CA TYR A 233 -2.70 8.64 -5.98
C TYR A 233 -2.47 9.14 -4.55
N ALA A 234 -1.84 8.34 -3.68
CA ALA A 234 -1.56 8.74 -2.32
C ALA A 234 -0.58 9.92 -2.23
N ILE A 235 0.41 9.99 -3.11
CA ILE A 235 1.34 11.13 -3.17
C ILE A 235 0.62 12.38 -3.66
N LYS A 236 -0.17 12.28 -4.73
CA LYS A 236 -0.97 13.40 -5.26
C LYS A 236 -2.00 13.89 -4.26
N ALA A 237 -2.58 12.98 -3.46
CA ALA A 237 -3.51 13.30 -2.37
C ALA A 237 -2.82 13.82 -1.09
N GLY A 238 -1.50 14.09 -1.11
CA GLY A 238 -0.78 14.70 0.00
C GLY A 238 -0.50 13.77 1.18
N LEU A 239 -0.57 12.45 1.02
CA LEU A 239 -0.37 11.51 2.13
C LEU A 239 1.11 11.23 2.43
N GLY A 240 2.01 11.51 1.49
CA GLY A 240 3.43 11.25 1.70
C GLY A 240 4.30 11.37 0.46
N GLU A 241 5.52 10.83 0.53
CA GLU A 241 6.50 10.81 -0.55
C GLU A 241 6.92 9.39 -0.91
N TYR A 242 7.36 9.19 -2.16
CA TYR A 242 7.95 7.93 -2.62
C TYR A 242 9.34 7.69 -2.02
N SER A 243 9.67 6.44 -1.74
CA SER A 243 10.94 6.08 -1.09
C SER A 243 11.71 5.00 -1.83
N ARG A 244 12.98 4.80 -1.45
CA ARG A 244 13.82 3.68 -1.92
C ARG A 244 13.21 2.30 -1.68
N LEU A 245 12.32 2.18 -0.69
CA LEU A 245 11.55 0.95 -0.42
C LEU A 245 10.58 0.56 -1.56
N GLY A 246 10.32 1.45 -2.52
CA GLY A 246 9.21 1.30 -3.45
C GLY A 246 7.84 1.53 -2.81
N LEU A 247 7.80 2.12 -1.62
CA LEU A 247 6.59 2.37 -0.83
C LEU A 247 6.45 3.87 -0.52
N LEU A 248 5.22 4.25 -0.17
CA LEU A 248 4.91 5.57 0.39
C LEU A 248 5.52 5.69 1.79
N ILE A 249 6.10 6.85 2.10
CA ILE A 249 6.44 7.27 3.46
C ILE A 249 5.47 8.38 3.86
N THR A 250 4.68 8.16 4.90
CA THR A 250 3.82 9.17 5.50
C THR A 250 4.52 9.86 6.66
N LYS A 251 4.06 11.08 7.00
CA LYS A 251 4.61 11.82 8.16
C LYS A 251 4.27 11.15 9.50
N GLU A 252 3.09 10.57 9.59
CA GLU A 252 2.52 10.03 10.83
C GLU A 252 2.96 8.61 11.12
N PHE A 253 3.10 7.78 10.07
CA PHE A 253 3.31 6.32 10.24
C PHE A 253 4.53 5.80 9.47
N GLY A 254 5.26 6.68 8.77
CA GLY A 254 6.35 6.24 7.90
C GLY A 254 5.85 5.28 6.81
N PRO A 255 6.54 4.14 6.58
CA PRO A 255 6.15 3.17 5.55
C PRO A 255 5.03 2.21 5.97
N ARG A 256 4.49 2.33 7.19
CA ARG A 256 3.55 1.38 7.80
C ARG A 256 2.11 1.72 7.51
N VAL A 257 1.73 1.75 6.23
CA VAL A 257 0.34 2.01 5.82
C VAL A 257 -0.11 1.03 4.74
N ARG A 258 -1.41 0.70 4.75
CA ARG A 258 -2.15 0.15 3.62
C ARG A 258 -2.94 1.25 2.97
N LEU A 259 -3.12 1.18 1.66
CA LEU A 259 -3.72 2.25 0.87
C LEU A 259 -4.98 1.74 0.17
N GLY A 260 -6.08 2.42 0.39
CA GLY A 260 -7.32 2.23 -0.33
C GLY A 260 -7.69 3.46 -1.15
N LYS A 261 -8.59 3.26 -2.11
CA LYS A 261 -9.07 4.31 -3.02
C LYS A 261 -10.57 4.22 -3.16
N ILE A 262 -11.22 5.37 -3.34
CA ILE A 262 -12.62 5.46 -3.70
C ILE A 262 -12.71 6.44 -4.87
N PHE A 263 -13.10 5.93 -6.03
CA PHE A 263 -13.36 6.74 -7.22
C PHE A 263 -14.79 7.26 -7.16
N THR A 264 -15.04 8.55 -7.48
CA THR A 264 -16.35 9.15 -7.34
C THR A 264 -16.58 10.30 -8.32
N ASP A 265 -17.85 10.54 -8.68
CA ASP A 265 -18.33 11.72 -9.41
C ASP A 265 -18.73 12.88 -8.48
N LEU A 266 -18.61 12.70 -7.16
CA LEU A 266 -18.84 13.80 -6.20
C LEU A 266 -17.75 14.85 -6.36
N PRO A 267 -18.08 16.12 -6.70
CA PRO A 267 -17.09 17.18 -6.81
C PRO A 267 -16.40 17.48 -5.48
N LEU A 268 -15.08 17.25 -5.42
CA LEU A 268 -14.29 17.38 -4.21
C LEU A 268 -13.12 18.33 -4.42
N ALA A 269 -12.83 19.17 -3.43
CA ALA A 269 -11.57 19.91 -3.41
C ALA A 269 -10.38 18.96 -3.15
N THR A 270 -9.38 19.04 -3.99
CA THR A 270 -8.17 18.21 -3.90
C THR A 270 -7.17 18.74 -2.90
N ASP A 271 -6.34 17.84 -2.36
CA ASP A 271 -5.18 18.18 -1.55
C ASP A 271 -3.95 18.41 -2.45
N ALA A 272 -2.97 19.10 -1.93
CA ALA A 272 -1.68 19.27 -2.60
C ALA A 272 -0.67 18.21 -2.15
N PRO A 273 0.20 17.73 -3.04
CA PRO A 273 1.34 16.89 -2.67
C PRO A 273 2.20 17.55 -1.60
N ILE A 274 2.72 16.73 -0.68
CA ILE A 274 3.62 17.22 0.38
C ILE A 274 5.03 16.70 0.17
N ARG A 275 6.02 17.49 0.59
CA ARG A 275 7.43 17.11 0.63
C ARG A 275 8.00 17.42 1.99
N PHE A 276 8.75 16.47 2.54
CA PHE A 276 9.42 16.61 3.84
C PHE A 276 10.79 15.93 3.89
N GLY A 277 11.39 15.73 2.70
CA GLY A 277 12.78 15.32 2.55
C GLY A 277 13.01 13.81 2.53
N VAL A 278 12.02 13.01 2.18
CA VAL A 278 12.17 11.54 2.09
C VAL A 278 13.15 11.18 1.00
N LYS A 279 13.02 11.80 -0.19
CA LYS A 279 13.93 11.52 -1.31
C LYS A 279 15.38 11.82 -0.90
N GLU A 280 15.63 13.02 -0.42
CA GLU A 280 16.97 13.50 -0.02
C GLU A 280 17.57 12.66 1.10
N PHE A 281 16.74 12.12 1.99
CA PHE A 281 17.20 11.19 3.01
C PHE A 281 17.48 9.81 2.43
N CYS A 282 16.64 9.31 1.52
CA CYS A 282 16.85 8.02 0.84
C CYS A 282 18.10 8.02 -0.04
N ASP A 283 18.49 9.17 -0.61
CA ASP A 283 19.72 9.30 -1.40
C ASP A 283 20.96 8.90 -0.59
N ILE A 284 21.01 9.24 0.69
CA ILE A 284 22.12 8.89 1.60
C ILE A 284 21.88 7.62 2.41
N CYS A 285 20.62 7.20 2.59
CA CYS A 285 20.24 6.06 3.42
C CYS A 285 20.03 4.81 2.57
N ARG A 286 20.78 3.74 2.85
CA ARG A 286 20.67 2.44 2.16
C ARG A 286 20.26 1.31 3.09
N ARG A 287 19.74 1.61 4.31
CA ARG A 287 19.44 0.59 5.32
C ARG A 287 18.48 -0.50 4.83
N CYS A 288 17.47 -0.14 4.04
CA CYS A 288 16.52 -1.11 3.49
C CYS A 288 17.18 -2.03 2.44
N SER A 289 18.03 -1.49 1.56
CA SER A 289 18.81 -2.26 0.59
C SER A 289 19.84 -3.16 1.28
N ASP A 290 20.57 -2.61 2.28
CA ASP A 290 21.57 -3.35 3.04
C ASP A 290 20.94 -4.54 3.79
N ALA A 291 19.78 -4.33 4.42
CA ALA A 291 19.08 -5.33 5.22
C ALA A 291 18.26 -6.34 4.38
N CYS A 292 18.02 -6.07 3.10
CA CYS A 292 17.26 -6.98 2.24
C CYS A 292 18.04 -8.30 2.03
N PRO A 293 17.51 -9.44 2.48
CA PRO A 293 18.25 -10.71 2.42
C PRO A 293 18.50 -11.21 1.00
N VAL A 294 17.66 -10.79 0.05
CA VAL A 294 17.73 -11.17 -1.37
C VAL A 294 18.16 -10.03 -2.28
N LYS A 295 18.55 -8.88 -1.71
CA LYS A 295 18.98 -7.70 -2.47
C LYS A 295 18.00 -7.27 -3.56
N ALA A 296 16.70 -7.33 -3.25
CA ALA A 296 15.63 -6.91 -4.14
C ALA A 296 15.48 -5.38 -4.23
N ILE A 297 16.07 -4.61 -3.31
CA ILE A 297 15.97 -3.16 -3.25
C ILE A 297 17.28 -2.55 -3.77
N SER A 298 17.16 -1.64 -4.74
CA SER A 298 18.30 -0.95 -5.34
C SER A 298 19.10 -0.13 -4.31
N ASP A 299 20.41 -0.22 -4.36
CA ASP A 299 21.36 0.64 -3.64
C ASP A 299 21.85 1.83 -4.48
N ARG A 300 21.42 1.92 -5.76
CA ARG A 300 21.78 2.93 -6.74
C ARG A 300 20.84 4.14 -6.70
N GLU A 301 21.15 5.13 -7.51
CA GLU A 301 20.27 6.27 -7.76
C GLU A 301 18.96 5.84 -8.46
N PRO A 302 17.88 6.67 -8.38
CA PRO A 302 16.66 6.41 -9.12
C PRO A 302 16.92 6.33 -10.63
N THR A 303 16.29 5.35 -11.28
CA THR A 303 16.44 5.12 -12.72
C THR A 303 15.10 4.80 -13.37
N THR A 304 15.01 4.89 -14.69
CA THR A 304 13.89 4.38 -15.50
C THR A 304 14.05 2.90 -15.85
N GLU A 305 15.24 2.32 -15.60
CA GLU A 305 15.47 0.90 -15.80
C GLU A 305 14.59 0.06 -14.88
N VAL A 306 14.12 -1.06 -15.39
CA VAL A 306 13.27 -2.02 -14.68
C VAL A 306 13.98 -3.37 -14.54
N TYR A 307 13.66 -4.12 -13.49
CA TYR A 307 14.22 -5.47 -13.30
C TYR A 307 13.49 -6.51 -14.15
N ASN A 308 12.19 -6.38 -14.25
CA ASN A 308 11.32 -7.33 -14.96
C ASN A 308 9.95 -6.69 -15.26
N GLU A 309 9.04 -7.48 -15.84
CA GLU A 309 7.71 -7.01 -16.25
C GLU A 309 6.82 -6.56 -15.09
N SER A 310 7.14 -6.93 -13.85
CA SER A 310 6.40 -6.46 -12.66
C SER A 310 6.73 -5.02 -12.26
N ASN A 311 7.60 -4.35 -13.00
CA ASN A 311 7.91 -2.95 -12.76
C ASN A 311 7.19 -2.02 -13.73
N LEU A 312 6.62 -0.94 -13.23
CA LEU A 312 6.09 0.15 -14.04
C LEU A 312 7.21 0.81 -14.84
N ARG A 313 7.03 0.94 -16.17
CA ARG A 313 7.97 1.56 -17.12
C ARG A 313 7.76 3.07 -17.23
N GLY A 314 8.78 3.76 -17.66
CA GLY A 314 8.72 5.20 -17.97
C GLY A 314 8.54 6.11 -16.76
N VAL A 315 8.87 5.67 -15.56
CA VAL A 315 8.92 6.50 -14.35
C VAL A 315 10.28 6.37 -13.71
N ARG A 316 10.99 7.49 -13.51
CA ARG A 316 12.26 7.49 -12.76
C ARG A 316 12.01 7.27 -11.27
N LYS A 317 12.46 6.15 -10.76
CA LYS A 317 12.26 5.75 -9.36
C LYS A 317 13.29 4.70 -8.92
N TRP A 318 13.30 4.38 -7.63
CA TRP A 318 13.90 3.14 -7.14
C TRP A 318 12.94 1.99 -7.41
N SER A 319 13.26 1.17 -8.37
CA SER A 319 12.51 -0.05 -8.65
C SER A 319 12.89 -1.16 -7.67
N ILE A 320 11.94 -2.05 -7.39
CA ILE A 320 12.12 -3.25 -6.57
C ILE A 320 12.11 -4.45 -7.50
N ASP A 321 13.05 -5.38 -7.32
CA ASP A 321 12.99 -6.69 -7.95
C ASP A 321 11.91 -7.53 -7.26
N GLY A 322 10.70 -7.47 -7.81
CA GLY A 322 9.52 -8.14 -7.26
C GLY A 322 9.67 -9.66 -7.23
N GLU A 323 10.35 -10.25 -8.22
CA GLU A 323 10.55 -11.70 -8.30
C GLU A 323 11.43 -12.21 -7.15
N ARG A 324 12.56 -11.56 -6.90
CA ARG A 324 13.42 -11.91 -5.75
C ARG A 324 12.72 -11.69 -4.41
N CYS A 325 11.97 -10.58 -4.30
CA CYS A 325 11.22 -10.27 -3.08
C CYS A 325 10.17 -11.33 -2.79
N PHE A 326 9.38 -11.70 -3.78
CA PHE A 326 8.32 -12.69 -3.64
C PHE A 326 8.88 -14.11 -3.40
N ASP A 327 9.94 -14.51 -4.09
CA ASP A 327 10.61 -15.80 -3.84
C ASP A 327 11.05 -15.95 -2.36
N TYR A 328 11.49 -14.85 -1.74
CA TYR A 328 11.82 -14.86 -0.33
C TYR A 328 10.57 -15.06 0.56
N TRP A 329 9.44 -14.42 0.22
CA TRP A 329 8.18 -14.64 0.95
C TRP A 329 7.73 -16.09 0.86
N VAL A 330 7.80 -16.67 -0.32
CA VAL A 330 7.48 -18.09 -0.57
C VAL A 330 8.38 -19.01 0.27
N LYS A 331 9.69 -18.75 0.29
CA LYS A 331 10.66 -19.57 1.05
C LYS A 331 10.45 -19.51 2.57
N GLN A 332 9.96 -18.41 3.09
CA GLN A 332 9.69 -18.28 4.53
C GLN A 332 8.25 -18.60 4.92
N ASN A 333 7.35 -18.85 3.97
CA ASN A 333 5.90 -19.05 4.15
C ASN A 333 5.21 -17.88 4.89
N SER A 334 5.66 -16.67 4.66
CA SER A 334 5.02 -15.44 5.17
C SER A 334 5.53 -14.24 4.39
N ASP A 335 4.75 -13.18 4.35
CA ASP A 335 5.20 -11.88 3.86
C ASP A 335 6.40 -11.36 4.67
N CYS A 336 7.15 -10.45 4.06
CA CYS A 336 8.36 -9.90 4.65
C CYS A 336 8.21 -8.38 4.83
N ALA A 337 8.58 -7.87 5.99
CA ALA A 337 8.60 -6.45 6.30
C ALA A 337 9.96 -5.98 6.84
N ILE A 338 11.06 -6.68 6.53
CA ILE A 338 12.41 -6.32 7.01
C ILE A 338 12.78 -4.90 6.58
N CYS A 339 12.54 -4.55 5.32
CA CYS A 339 12.82 -3.22 4.78
C CYS A 339 12.01 -2.12 5.47
N VAL A 340 10.75 -2.39 5.80
CA VAL A 340 9.88 -1.49 6.58
C VAL A 340 10.41 -1.34 8.00
N ARG A 341 10.75 -2.45 8.66
CA ARG A 341 11.28 -2.47 10.03
C ARG A 341 12.54 -1.62 10.18
N VAL A 342 13.51 -1.75 9.27
CA VAL A 342 14.81 -1.06 9.38
C VAL A 342 14.77 0.39 8.89
N CYS A 343 13.66 0.84 8.30
CA CYS A 343 13.53 2.18 7.78
C CYS A 343 13.63 3.23 8.92
N PRO A 344 14.48 4.25 8.81
CA PRO A 344 14.55 5.32 9.81
C PRO A 344 13.24 6.09 10.00
N TYR A 345 12.35 6.10 9.01
CA TYR A 345 10.99 6.63 9.13
C TYR A 345 10.00 5.65 9.81
N ASN A 346 10.43 4.43 10.15
CA ASN A 346 9.59 3.51 10.92
C ASN A 346 9.79 3.76 12.41
N LYS A 347 9.07 4.75 12.94
CA LYS A 347 9.11 5.17 14.35
C LYS A 347 7.69 5.28 14.92
N ASP A 348 7.63 5.32 16.23
CA ASP A 348 6.45 5.76 16.96
C ASP A 348 6.43 7.30 17.01
N PHE A 349 5.72 7.91 16.08
CA PHE A 349 5.63 9.36 15.97
C PHE A 349 4.65 10.01 16.97
N SER A 350 4.05 9.25 17.89
CA SER A 350 3.41 9.83 19.07
C SER A 350 4.44 10.51 19.97
N ARG A 351 5.69 10.01 19.95
CA ARG A 351 6.81 10.52 20.74
C ARG A 351 7.41 11.80 20.11
N TRP A 352 7.58 12.83 20.91
CA TRP A 352 8.09 14.13 20.45
C TRP A 352 9.47 14.06 19.78
N TRP A 353 10.41 13.25 20.33
CA TRP A 353 11.75 13.08 19.78
C TRP A 353 11.75 12.44 18.38
N ALA A 354 10.81 11.51 18.11
CA ALA A 354 10.66 10.91 16.79
C ALA A 354 10.19 11.95 15.76
N ARG A 355 9.28 12.86 16.16
CA ARG A 355 8.83 13.98 15.31
C ARG A 355 9.95 14.96 15.01
N VAL A 356 10.75 15.32 16.01
CA VAL A 356 11.95 16.17 15.83
C VAL A 356 12.92 15.48 14.87
N GLY A 357 13.23 14.19 15.11
CA GLY A 357 14.10 13.41 14.23
C GLY A 357 13.65 13.38 12.78
N ARG A 358 12.35 13.20 12.54
CA ARG A 358 11.76 13.25 11.18
C ARG A 358 11.97 14.63 10.53
N THR A 359 11.72 15.71 11.26
CA THR A 359 11.92 17.08 10.74
C THR A 359 13.38 17.32 10.37
N LEU A 360 14.31 16.91 11.22
CA LEU A 360 15.76 17.05 10.98
C LEU A 360 16.24 16.17 9.81
N ALA A 361 15.62 15.03 9.57
CA ALA A 361 15.92 14.15 8.43
C ALA A 361 15.68 14.84 7.07
N GLY A 362 14.73 15.76 7.00
CA GLY A 362 14.49 16.60 5.81
C GLY A 362 15.49 17.76 5.61
N THR A 363 16.43 17.96 6.52
CA THR A 363 17.39 19.07 6.52
C THR A 363 18.82 18.60 6.22
N PRO A 364 19.82 19.48 6.06
CA PRO A 364 21.24 19.10 5.97
C PRO A 364 21.75 18.24 7.14
N LEU A 365 21.07 18.23 8.29
CA LEU A 365 21.39 17.37 9.44
C LEU A 365 21.02 15.89 9.23
N ARG A 366 20.55 15.51 8.07
CA ARG A 366 20.16 14.13 7.72
C ARG A 366 21.28 13.09 7.95
N HIS A 367 22.54 13.46 7.74
CA HIS A 367 23.68 12.59 8.00
C HIS A 367 23.83 12.27 9.50
N LEU A 368 23.68 13.29 10.36
CA LEU A 368 23.68 13.11 11.79
C LEU A 368 22.51 12.22 12.24
N MET A 369 21.31 12.46 11.68
CA MET A 369 20.13 11.66 12.00
C MET A 369 20.30 10.21 11.61
N LEU A 370 20.89 9.91 10.44
CA LEU A 370 21.18 8.55 10.01
C LEU A 370 22.22 7.87 10.92
N TRP A 371 23.23 8.61 11.34
CA TRP A 371 24.23 8.11 12.27
C TRP A 371 23.63 7.79 13.65
N LEU A 372 22.81 8.68 14.20
CA LEU A 372 22.09 8.46 15.45
C LEU A 372 21.15 7.27 15.37
N ASP A 373 20.39 7.12 14.27
CA ASP A 373 19.48 5.98 14.06
C ASP A 373 20.22 4.64 14.11
N LYS A 374 21.42 4.58 13.52
CA LYS A 374 22.28 3.39 13.58
C LYS A 374 22.84 3.15 14.99
N LYS A 375 23.33 4.19 15.65
CA LYS A 375 23.95 4.11 16.99
C LYS A 375 22.95 3.71 18.09
N LEU A 376 21.71 4.16 17.97
CA LEU A 376 20.65 3.84 18.93
C LEU A 376 19.96 2.49 18.67
N GLY A 377 20.44 1.70 17.68
CA GLY A 377 19.90 0.37 17.41
C GLY A 377 18.48 0.37 16.83
N PHE A 378 18.00 1.51 16.30
CA PHE A 378 16.68 1.53 15.68
C PHE A 378 16.61 0.59 14.47
N GLY A 379 15.53 -0.17 14.37
CA GLY A 379 15.34 -1.18 13.33
C GLY A 379 15.93 -2.55 13.68
N GLU A 380 16.45 -2.76 14.88
CA GLU A 380 16.74 -4.10 15.40
C GLU A 380 15.45 -4.92 15.54
N ARG A 381 15.58 -6.23 15.31
CA ARG A 381 14.44 -7.13 15.38
C ARG A 381 14.01 -7.33 16.83
N TRP A 382 12.74 -7.01 17.12
CA TRP A 382 12.14 -7.45 18.36
C TRP A 382 11.72 -8.91 18.24
N LYS A 383 12.04 -9.72 19.24
CA LYS A 383 11.74 -11.16 19.17
C LYS A 383 10.25 -11.40 19.38
N PRO A 384 9.56 -12.09 18.47
CA PRO A 384 8.14 -12.40 18.60
C PRO A 384 7.76 -13.02 19.93
N ARG A 385 8.60 -13.93 20.48
CA ARG A 385 8.37 -14.54 21.80
C ARG A 385 8.31 -13.52 22.95
N GLU A 386 9.06 -12.42 22.85
CA GLU A 386 9.06 -11.35 23.86
C GLU A 386 7.74 -10.58 23.78
N TRP A 387 7.25 -10.28 22.58
CA TRP A 387 5.94 -9.67 22.39
C TRP A 387 4.82 -10.51 23.02
N TRP A 388 4.85 -11.83 22.82
CA TRP A 388 3.87 -12.75 23.43
C TRP A 388 3.99 -12.85 24.95
N ALA A 389 5.19 -12.68 25.51
CA ALA A 389 5.47 -12.82 26.94
C ALA A 389 5.11 -11.55 27.74
N GLU A 390 5.29 -10.39 27.13
CA GLU A 390 5.18 -9.11 27.84
C GLU A 390 3.74 -8.72 28.20
N GLY A 391 2.72 -9.49 27.80
CA GLY A 391 1.32 -9.30 28.23
C GLY A 391 0.92 -7.84 28.43
N ARG A 392 1.34 -6.94 27.53
CA ARG A 392 1.09 -5.51 27.69
C ARG A 392 -0.40 -5.25 27.56
N SER A 393 -1.00 -4.94 28.70
CA SER A 393 -2.24 -4.19 28.73
C SER A 393 -2.13 -3.00 27.80
N ALA A 394 -3.02 -2.95 26.84
CA ALA A 394 -3.23 -1.81 25.95
C ALA A 394 -3.54 -0.56 26.78
#